data_a77a1dd84a72077ca62367b8396e6cad
#
_entry.id   a77a1dd84a72077ca62367b8396e6cad
#
_cell.length_a   1.000
_cell.length_b   1.000
_cell.length_c   1.000
_cell.angle_alpha   90.00
_cell.angle_beta   90.00
_cell.angle_gamma   90.00
#
_symmetry.space_group_name_H-M   'P 1'
#
loop_
_entity.id
_entity.type
_entity.pdbx_description
1 polymer ?
#
loop_
_entity_poly.entity_id
_entity_poly.type
_entity_poly.pdbx_seq_one_letter_code
_entity_poly.pdbx_strand_id
1 'polypeptide(L)'
;FSHRPATELGSLHFNRLRMIAVVIIMAGMLLATGRSMAIGGEFWPYIILSSLTGIVFGDFLLFAAMRRVGPRRTNVLFATNALFAAVFGWVFLGESLGGQTFLAILFGFCGVVLAVIYGKRRDLMHQWEAVIPPLWIGVMLGLSAAVCQALGVIFIRPAMAAGVDPIAATLA
;
A
#
# COMPACT_ATOMS: atom_id res chain seq x y z
N PHE A 1 -5.13 13.30 -7.44
CA PHE A 1 -4.08 13.90 -8.29
C PHE A 1 -3.31 12.87 -9.12
N SER A 2 -3.11 11.62 -8.66
CA SER A 2 -2.30 10.59 -9.35
C SER A 2 -3.02 9.88 -10.51
N HIS A 3 -4.35 10.03 -10.64
CA HIS A 3 -5.13 9.24 -11.61
C HIS A 3 -4.88 9.66 -13.06
N ARG A 4 -4.90 10.97 -13.36
CA ARG A 4 -4.67 11.48 -14.73
C ARG A 4 -3.30 11.07 -15.28
N PRO A 5 -2.18 11.31 -14.57
CA PRO A 5 -0.89 10.86 -15.03
C PRO A 5 -0.79 9.34 -15.21
N ALA A 6 -1.43 8.56 -14.33
CA ALA A 6 -1.41 7.10 -14.43
C ALA A 6 -2.19 6.55 -15.62
N THR A 7 -3.24 7.26 -16.10
CA THR A 7 -4.01 6.86 -17.28
C THR A 7 -3.34 7.29 -18.59
N GLU A 8 -2.73 8.46 -18.62
CA GLU A 8 -2.09 9.02 -19.83
C GLU A 8 -0.72 8.38 -20.09
N LEU A 9 0.10 8.20 -19.05
CA LEU A 9 1.45 7.64 -19.16
C LEU A 9 1.48 6.11 -19.05
N GLY A 10 0.36 5.49 -18.67
CA GLY A 10 0.32 4.09 -18.25
C GLY A 10 0.81 3.89 -16.81
N SER A 11 0.25 2.90 -16.14
CA SER A 11 0.53 2.66 -14.71
C SER A 11 2.00 2.40 -14.41
N LEU A 12 2.71 1.72 -15.30
CA LEU A 12 4.14 1.39 -15.12
C LEU A 12 5.03 2.63 -15.24
N HIS A 13 4.82 3.48 -16.25
CA HIS A 13 5.60 4.70 -16.43
C HIS A 13 5.37 5.69 -15.29
N PHE A 14 4.11 5.85 -14.86
CA PHE A 14 3.78 6.70 -13.72
C PHE A 14 4.46 6.19 -12.44
N ASN A 15 4.39 4.89 -12.17
CA ASN A 15 5.04 4.31 -10.99
C ASN A 15 6.55 4.49 -11.02
N ARG A 16 7.18 4.29 -12.18
CA ARG A 16 8.62 4.51 -12.35
C ARG A 16 9.04 5.95 -12.05
N LEU A 17 8.31 6.96 -12.57
CA LEU A 17 8.58 8.36 -12.29
C LEU A 17 8.39 8.69 -10.80
N ARG A 18 7.35 8.13 -10.17
CA ARG A 18 7.09 8.27 -8.74
C ARG A 18 8.25 7.70 -7.91
N MET A 19 8.75 6.51 -8.25
CA MET A 19 9.88 5.88 -7.56
C MET A 19 11.16 6.71 -7.69
N ILE A 20 11.47 7.22 -8.89
CA ILE A 20 12.62 8.10 -9.11
C ILE A 20 12.51 9.36 -8.22
N ALA A 21 11.34 9.99 -8.18
CA ALA A 21 11.12 11.16 -7.34
C ALA A 21 11.30 10.85 -5.85
N VAL A 22 10.79 9.71 -5.36
CA VAL A 22 10.97 9.27 -3.97
C VAL A 22 12.45 9.05 -3.67
N VAL A 23 13.20 8.37 -4.54
CA VAL A 23 14.63 8.13 -4.35
C VAL A 23 15.39 9.46 -4.26
N ILE A 24 15.12 10.42 -5.14
CA ILE A 24 15.78 11.74 -5.13
C ILE A 24 15.48 12.49 -3.82
N ILE A 25 14.21 12.50 -3.38
CA ILE A 25 13.80 13.18 -2.16
C ILE A 25 14.45 12.52 -0.93
N MET A 26 14.41 11.20 -0.83
CA MET A 26 14.99 10.46 0.30
C MET A 26 16.51 10.58 0.35
N ALA A 27 17.19 10.52 -0.81
CA ALA A 27 18.62 10.76 -0.90
C ALA A 27 18.99 12.19 -0.45
N GLY A 28 18.22 13.18 -0.88
CA GLY A 28 18.39 14.57 -0.40
C GLY A 28 18.21 14.70 1.11
N MET A 29 17.20 14.04 1.68
CA MET A 29 16.98 14.03 3.13
C MET A 29 18.13 13.34 3.87
N LEU A 30 18.64 12.22 3.35
CA LEU A 30 19.77 11.51 3.96
C LEU A 30 21.02 12.40 4.02
N LEU A 31 21.34 13.05 2.91
CA LEU A 31 22.46 14.00 2.83
C LEU A 31 22.28 15.20 3.77
N ALA A 32 21.08 15.75 3.81
CA ALA A 32 20.77 16.91 4.67
C ALA A 32 20.83 16.57 6.18
N THR A 33 20.47 15.35 6.56
CA THR A 33 20.47 14.91 7.96
C THR A 33 21.78 14.30 8.42
N GLY A 34 22.75 14.07 7.50
CA GLY A 34 24.04 13.47 7.83
C GLY A 34 23.93 12.03 8.36
N ARG A 35 22.82 11.36 8.12
CA ARG A 35 22.60 9.99 8.59
C ARG A 35 23.39 8.98 7.77
N SER A 36 23.81 7.92 8.44
CA SER A 36 24.60 6.84 7.82
C SER A 36 23.69 5.88 7.05
N MET A 37 24.09 5.47 5.85
CA MET A 37 23.47 4.36 5.10
C MET A 37 23.91 2.97 5.58
N ALA A 38 24.53 2.86 6.77
CA ALA A 38 25.02 1.59 7.28
C ALA A 38 23.84 0.68 7.66
N ILE A 39 23.46 -0.21 6.75
CA ILE A 39 22.49 -1.28 6.98
C ILE A 39 23.29 -2.56 7.19
N GLY A 40 23.09 -3.23 8.33
CA GLY A 40 23.71 -4.54 8.59
C GLY A 40 23.32 -5.55 7.52
N GLY A 41 24.28 -6.36 7.04
CA GLY A 41 24.06 -7.32 5.97
C GLY A 41 22.92 -8.30 6.22
N GLU A 42 22.63 -8.58 7.48
CA GLU A 42 21.54 -9.44 7.95
C GLU A 42 20.14 -8.90 7.69
N PHE A 43 19.97 -7.57 7.53
CA PHE A 43 18.66 -6.95 7.33
C PHE A 43 18.26 -6.81 5.85
N TRP A 44 19.17 -7.00 4.91
CA TRP A 44 18.90 -6.92 3.48
C TRP A 44 17.77 -7.83 3.00
N PRO A 45 17.68 -9.11 3.43
CA PRO A 45 16.58 -9.97 3.01
C PRO A 45 15.21 -9.41 3.41
N TYR A 46 15.09 -8.82 4.58
CA TYR A 46 13.84 -8.24 5.08
C TYR A 46 13.45 -6.98 4.27
N ILE A 47 14.42 -6.14 3.94
CA ILE A 47 14.20 -4.92 3.14
C ILE A 47 13.80 -5.30 1.71
N ILE A 48 14.52 -6.23 1.08
CA ILE A 48 14.21 -6.69 -0.28
C ILE A 48 12.81 -7.33 -0.32
N LEU A 49 12.49 -8.20 0.63
CA LEU A 49 11.20 -8.87 0.67
C LEU A 49 10.07 -7.89 0.91
N SER A 50 10.27 -6.92 1.80
CA SER A 50 9.33 -5.82 2.06
C SER A 50 9.09 -4.98 0.82
N SER A 51 10.16 -4.56 0.14
CA SER A 51 10.07 -3.72 -1.06
C SER A 51 9.41 -4.46 -2.21
N LEU A 52 9.77 -5.72 -2.43
CA LEU A 52 9.21 -6.54 -3.49
C LEU A 52 7.69 -6.76 -3.29
N THR A 53 7.30 -7.13 -2.07
CA THR A 53 5.88 -7.41 -1.77
C THR A 53 5.06 -6.13 -1.66
N GLY A 54 5.50 -5.15 -0.87
CA GLY A 54 4.74 -3.92 -0.60
C GLY A 54 4.76 -2.96 -1.79
N ILE A 55 5.94 -2.66 -2.33
CA ILE A 55 6.08 -1.62 -3.36
C ILE A 55 5.84 -2.21 -4.75
N VAL A 56 6.57 -3.27 -5.16
CA VAL A 56 6.46 -3.76 -6.53
C VAL A 56 5.10 -4.41 -6.78
N PHE A 57 4.76 -5.44 -6.03
CA PHE A 57 3.48 -6.14 -6.21
C PHE A 57 2.31 -5.31 -5.70
N GLY A 58 2.43 -4.63 -4.56
CA GLY A 58 1.37 -3.81 -3.99
C GLY A 58 0.95 -2.67 -4.92
N ASP A 59 1.90 -1.91 -5.44
CA ASP A 59 1.61 -0.80 -6.36
C ASP A 59 1.12 -1.29 -7.73
N PHE A 60 1.68 -2.37 -8.26
CA PHE A 60 1.19 -2.95 -9.52
C PHE A 60 -0.29 -3.33 -9.42
N LEU A 61 -0.66 -4.04 -8.36
CA LEU A 61 -2.05 -4.44 -8.10
C LEU A 61 -2.96 -3.23 -7.83
N LEU A 62 -2.44 -2.23 -7.09
CA LEU A 62 -3.15 -0.99 -6.80
C LEU A 62 -3.51 -0.23 -8.08
N PHE A 63 -2.55 -0.04 -8.98
CA PHE A 63 -2.80 0.64 -10.24
C PHE A 63 -3.67 -0.18 -11.18
N ALA A 64 -3.55 -1.51 -11.17
CA ALA A 64 -4.46 -2.39 -11.92
C ALA A 64 -5.90 -2.28 -11.40
N ALA A 65 -6.11 -2.24 -10.08
CA ALA A 65 -7.41 -2.00 -9.48
C ALA A 65 -7.96 -0.61 -9.84
N MET A 66 -7.12 0.42 -9.76
CA MET A 66 -7.50 1.80 -10.07
C MET A 66 -8.02 1.96 -11.50
N ARG A 67 -7.42 1.26 -12.45
CA ARG A 67 -7.88 1.24 -13.85
C ARG A 67 -9.24 0.55 -14.04
N ARG A 68 -9.60 -0.40 -13.15
CA ARG A 68 -10.86 -1.17 -13.27
C ARG A 68 -12.03 -0.57 -12.50
N VAL A 69 -11.82 -0.13 -11.28
CA VAL A 69 -12.91 0.31 -10.39
C VAL A 69 -12.86 1.80 -10.05
N GLY A 70 -11.88 2.49 -10.62
CA GLY A 70 -11.64 3.91 -10.39
C GLY A 70 -10.90 4.23 -9.09
N PRO A 71 -10.35 5.45 -8.98
CA PRO A 71 -9.46 5.82 -7.87
C PRO A 71 -10.16 5.82 -6.51
N ARG A 72 -11.43 6.23 -6.45
CA ARG A 72 -12.18 6.32 -5.20
C ARG A 72 -12.36 4.96 -4.54
N ARG A 73 -12.88 3.97 -5.30
CA ARG A 73 -13.10 2.61 -4.76
C ARG A 73 -11.78 1.93 -4.42
N THR A 74 -10.78 2.11 -5.28
CA THR A 74 -9.44 1.56 -5.04
C THR A 74 -8.83 2.10 -3.74
N ASN A 75 -8.92 3.41 -3.47
CA ASN A 75 -8.39 3.98 -2.25
C ASN A 75 -9.13 3.48 -1.00
N VAL A 76 -10.45 3.28 -1.08
CA VAL A 76 -11.23 2.68 0.02
C VAL A 76 -10.80 1.23 0.27
N LEU A 77 -10.63 0.44 -0.79
CA LEU A 77 -10.15 -0.95 -0.68
C LEU A 77 -8.71 -0.98 -0.14
N PHE A 78 -7.85 -0.11 -0.63
CA PHE A 78 -6.45 -0.03 -0.19
C PHE A 78 -6.32 0.40 1.27
N ALA A 79 -7.24 1.20 1.81
CA ALA A 79 -7.25 1.58 3.23
C ALA A 79 -7.39 0.37 4.17
N THR A 80 -7.86 -0.79 3.67
CA THR A 80 -7.88 -2.04 4.46
C THR A 80 -6.48 -2.58 4.77
N ASN A 81 -5.41 -2.06 4.17
CA ASN A 81 -4.04 -2.49 4.45
C ASN A 81 -3.71 -2.39 5.95
N ALA A 82 -4.18 -1.33 6.63
CA ALA A 82 -3.99 -1.16 8.07
C ALA A 82 -4.70 -2.25 8.88
N LEU A 83 -5.89 -2.67 8.43
CA LEU A 83 -6.65 -3.76 9.07
C LEU A 83 -5.93 -5.10 8.87
N PHE A 84 -5.45 -5.39 7.66
CA PHE A 84 -4.65 -6.58 7.38
C PHE A 84 -3.32 -6.56 8.17
N ALA A 85 -2.64 -5.40 8.27
CA ALA A 85 -1.41 -5.28 9.04
C ALA A 85 -1.64 -5.60 10.53
N ALA A 86 -2.76 -5.17 11.11
CA ALA A 86 -3.12 -5.49 12.49
C ALA A 86 -3.40 -7.00 12.66
N VAL A 87 -4.13 -7.63 11.73
CA VAL A 87 -4.38 -9.07 11.74
C VAL A 87 -3.08 -9.86 11.58
N PHE A 88 -2.22 -9.47 10.66
CA PHE A 88 -0.93 -10.13 10.45
C PHE A 88 0.03 -9.92 11.62
N GLY A 89 0.02 -8.75 12.27
CA GLY A 89 0.76 -8.49 13.50
C GLY A 89 0.37 -9.46 14.62
N TRP A 90 -0.93 -9.70 14.75
CA TRP A 90 -1.43 -10.68 15.69
C TRP A 90 -1.01 -12.11 15.34
N VAL A 91 -1.20 -12.54 14.08
CA VAL A 91 -0.95 -13.92 13.64
C VAL A 91 0.54 -14.25 13.58
N PHE A 92 1.36 -13.36 13.04
CA PHE A 92 2.77 -13.64 12.77
C PHE A 92 3.73 -13.15 13.86
N LEU A 93 3.38 -12.05 14.55
CA LEU A 93 4.23 -11.47 15.57
C LEU A 93 3.73 -11.76 17.01
N GLY A 94 2.57 -12.41 17.16
CA GLY A 94 2.00 -12.71 18.48
C GLY A 94 1.55 -11.47 19.26
N GLU A 95 1.31 -10.35 18.56
CA GLU A 95 0.80 -9.12 19.19
C GLU A 95 -0.59 -9.37 19.78
N SER A 96 -0.84 -8.94 21.01
CA SER A 96 -2.16 -9.09 21.63
C SER A 96 -3.16 -8.12 20.99
N LEU A 97 -4.23 -8.65 20.40
CA LEU A 97 -5.36 -7.84 19.98
C LEU A 97 -6.26 -7.56 21.19
N GLY A 98 -6.24 -6.33 21.69
CA GLY A 98 -7.24 -5.90 22.67
C GLY A 98 -8.66 -5.90 22.06
N GLY A 99 -9.69 -6.06 22.89
CA GLY A 99 -11.07 -6.06 22.42
C GLY A 99 -11.46 -4.82 21.61
N GLN A 100 -10.92 -3.67 21.95
CA GLN A 100 -11.11 -2.41 21.19
C GLN A 100 -10.52 -2.50 19.76
N THR A 101 -9.32 -3.08 19.62
CA THR A 101 -8.68 -3.25 18.31
C THR A 101 -9.47 -4.22 17.44
N PHE A 102 -9.99 -5.31 18.02
CA PHE A 102 -10.85 -6.26 17.31
C PHE A 102 -12.12 -5.58 16.78
N LEU A 103 -12.81 -4.80 17.63
CA LEU A 103 -13.98 -4.04 17.21
C LEU A 103 -13.65 -3.01 16.11
N ALA A 104 -12.51 -2.31 16.23
CA ALA A 104 -12.07 -1.36 15.22
C ALA A 104 -11.83 -2.03 13.85
N ILE A 105 -11.21 -3.22 13.83
CA ILE A 105 -11.02 -4.02 12.62
C ILE A 105 -12.38 -4.39 12.01
N LEU A 106 -13.32 -4.89 12.81
CA LEU A 106 -14.65 -5.28 12.36
C LEU A 106 -15.41 -4.09 11.75
N PHE A 107 -15.45 -2.97 12.44
CA PHE A 107 -16.09 -1.74 11.94
C PHE A 107 -15.38 -1.21 10.69
N GLY A 108 -14.06 -1.30 10.63
CA GLY A 108 -13.29 -0.90 9.46
C GLY A 108 -13.67 -1.72 8.22
N PHE A 109 -13.72 -3.04 8.32
CA PHE A 109 -14.17 -3.89 7.21
C PHE A 109 -15.63 -3.63 6.82
N CYS A 110 -16.53 -3.49 7.78
CA CYS A 110 -17.94 -3.13 7.51
C CYS A 110 -18.02 -1.78 6.76
N GLY A 111 -17.27 -0.78 7.20
CA GLY A 111 -17.21 0.53 6.53
C GLY A 111 -16.74 0.44 5.09
N VAL A 112 -15.71 -0.36 4.82
CA VAL A 112 -15.21 -0.58 3.46
C VAL A 112 -16.25 -1.29 2.59
N VAL A 113 -16.90 -2.34 3.10
CA VAL A 113 -17.97 -3.05 2.37
C VAL A 113 -19.10 -2.09 2.02
N LEU A 114 -19.57 -1.30 2.97
CA LEU A 114 -20.61 -0.29 2.74
C LEU A 114 -20.17 0.75 1.70
N ALA A 115 -18.93 1.26 1.79
CA ALA A 115 -18.41 2.27 0.86
C ALA A 115 -18.26 1.73 -0.58
N VAL A 116 -17.99 0.43 -0.75
CA VAL A 116 -17.88 -0.21 -2.06
C VAL A 116 -19.26 -0.48 -2.66
N ILE A 117 -20.21 -0.99 -1.84
CA ILE A 117 -21.58 -1.34 -2.27
C ILE A 117 -22.39 -0.08 -2.55
N TYR A 118 -22.44 0.85 -1.59
CA TYR A 118 -23.20 2.10 -1.66
C TYR A 118 -22.39 3.25 -2.25
N GLY A 119 -21.56 2.94 -3.24
CA GLY A 119 -20.80 3.96 -3.97
C GLY A 119 -21.69 5.00 -4.63
N LYS A 120 -21.10 6.09 -5.11
CA LYS A 120 -21.76 7.22 -5.78
C LYS A 120 -22.71 6.73 -6.89
N ARG A 121 -23.89 7.37 -7.03
CA ARG A 121 -24.85 7.06 -8.11
C ARG A 121 -24.20 7.18 -9.48
N ARG A 122 -24.61 6.36 -10.45
CA ARG A 122 -24.03 6.29 -11.80
C ARG A 122 -24.10 7.63 -12.56
N ASP A 123 -25.18 8.37 -12.37
CA ASP A 123 -25.44 9.69 -12.94
C ASP A 123 -24.51 10.82 -12.44
N LEU A 124 -23.88 10.62 -11.29
CA LEU A 124 -22.91 11.53 -10.69
C LEU A 124 -21.44 11.06 -10.87
N MET A 125 -21.21 9.95 -11.57
CA MET A 125 -19.87 9.41 -11.79
C MET A 125 -19.20 10.14 -12.95
N HIS A 126 -18.01 10.67 -12.68
CA HIS A 126 -17.17 11.22 -13.74
C HIS A 126 -16.65 10.06 -14.61
N GLN A 127 -16.38 10.33 -15.90
CA GLN A 127 -15.84 9.31 -16.85
C GLN A 127 -14.61 8.56 -16.31
N TRP A 128 -13.84 9.16 -15.41
CA TRP A 128 -12.68 8.58 -14.75
C TRP A 128 -13.03 7.60 -13.60
N GLU A 129 -14.28 7.58 -13.15
CA GLU A 129 -14.80 6.65 -12.14
C GLU A 129 -15.55 5.47 -12.77
N ALA A 130 -15.50 5.34 -14.10
CA ALA A 130 -16.13 4.24 -14.83
C ALA A 130 -15.57 2.89 -14.39
N VAL A 131 -16.48 1.96 -14.10
CA VAL A 131 -16.14 0.60 -13.67
C VAL A 131 -16.11 -0.30 -14.89
N ILE A 132 -14.99 -0.99 -15.09
CA ILE A 132 -14.88 -2.04 -16.12
C ILE A 132 -15.42 -3.35 -15.53
N PRO A 133 -16.52 -3.90 -16.04
CA PRO A 133 -17.06 -5.18 -15.57
C PRO A 133 -16.08 -6.34 -15.83
N PRO A 134 -16.06 -7.36 -14.95
CA PRO A 134 -16.83 -7.48 -13.72
C PRO A 134 -16.18 -6.77 -12.52
N LEU A 135 -17.01 -6.15 -11.67
CA LEU A 135 -16.56 -5.38 -10.49
C LEU A 135 -15.68 -6.20 -9.53
N TRP A 136 -16.02 -7.48 -9.34
CA TRP A 136 -15.32 -8.34 -8.39
C TRP A 136 -13.82 -8.48 -8.67
N ILE A 137 -13.39 -8.46 -9.95
CA ILE A 137 -11.97 -8.52 -10.30
C ILE A 137 -11.24 -7.27 -9.77
N GLY A 138 -11.84 -6.08 -9.94
CA GLY A 138 -11.27 -4.85 -9.42
C GLY A 138 -11.22 -4.81 -7.88
N VAL A 139 -12.23 -5.37 -7.22
CA VAL A 139 -12.25 -5.51 -5.76
C VAL A 139 -11.15 -6.46 -5.29
N MET A 140 -11.01 -7.62 -5.93
CA MET A 140 -9.94 -8.58 -5.60
C MET A 140 -8.55 -7.98 -5.81
N LEU A 141 -8.31 -7.25 -6.90
CA LEU A 141 -7.05 -6.56 -7.14
C LEU A 141 -6.75 -5.52 -6.05
N GLY A 142 -7.75 -4.73 -5.64
CA GLY A 142 -7.60 -3.73 -4.58
C GLY A 142 -7.30 -4.34 -3.21
N LEU A 143 -8.00 -5.41 -2.87
CA LEU A 143 -7.74 -6.16 -1.62
C LEU A 143 -6.38 -6.85 -1.66
N SER A 144 -6.00 -7.46 -2.77
CA SER A 144 -4.67 -8.07 -2.93
C SER A 144 -3.56 -7.02 -2.80
N ALA A 145 -3.75 -5.82 -3.34
CA ALA A 145 -2.82 -4.71 -3.14
C ALA A 145 -2.68 -4.34 -1.65
N ALA A 146 -3.81 -4.29 -0.93
CA ALA A 146 -3.82 -4.01 0.51
C ALA A 146 -3.10 -5.10 1.33
N VAL A 147 -3.31 -6.37 0.97
CA VAL A 147 -2.61 -7.52 1.60
C VAL A 147 -1.10 -7.45 1.33
N CYS A 148 -0.70 -7.21 0.07
CA CYS A 148 0.72 -7.10 -0.27
C CYS A 148 1.39 -5.95 0.50
N GLN A 149 0.73 -4.81 0.62
CA GLN A 149 1.23 -3.67 1.39
C GLN A 149 1.36 -4.02 2.88
N ALA A 150 0.36 -4.68 3.45
CA ALA A 150 0.39 -5.12 4.85
C ALA A 150 1.54 -6.11 5.11
N LEU A 151 1.74 -7.07 4.21
CA LEU A 151 2.87 -8.01 4.31
C LEU A 151 4.22 -7.29 4.20
N GLY A 152 4.35 -6.31 3.30
CA GLY A 152 5.56 -5.48 3.20
C GLY A 152 5.90 -4.80 4.52
N VAL A 153 4.90 -4.24 5.21
CA VAL A 153 5.08 -3.64 6.54
C VAL A 153 5.51 -4.68 7.59
N ILE A 154 4.94 -5.88 7.55
CA ILE A 154 5.32 -6.95 8.49
C ILE A 154 6.77 -7.41 8.25
N PHE A 155 7.18 -7.58 7.00
CA PHE A 155 8.53 -8.04 6.67
C PHE A 155 9.62 -7.05 7.08
N ILE A 156 9.37 -5.74 7.05
CA ILE A 156 10.38 -4.75 7.47
C ILE A 156 10.47 -4.58 8.99
N ARG A 157 9.48 -5.01 9.77
CA ARG A 157 9.44 -4.84 11.23
C ARG A 157 10.70 -5.34 11.96
N PRO A 158 11.27 -6.53 11.66
CA PRO A 158 12.49 -6.98 12.34
C PRO A 158 13.67 -6.02 12.15
N ALA A 159 13.84 -5.47 10.95
CA ALA A 159 14.89 -4.48 10.67
C ALA A 159 14.63 -3.16 11.44
N MET A 160 13.38 -2.69 11.48
CA MET A 160 13.02 -1.48 12.25
C MET A 160 13.19 -1.69 13.76
N ALA A 161 12.83 -2.86 14.30
CA ALA A 161 13.00 -3.21 15.70
C ALA A 161 14.48 -3.26 16.12
N ALA A 162 15.37 -3.62 15.19
CA ALA A 162 16.81 -3.61 15.38
C ALA A 162 17.45 -2.21 15.26
N GLY A 163 16.66 -1.16 14.99
CA GLY A 163 17.12 0.22 14.92
C GLY A 163 17.70 0.65 13.57
N VAL A 164 17.39 -0.07 12.49
CA VAL A 164 17.75 0.37 11.13
C VAL A 164 17.05 1.68 10.82
N ASP A 165 17.79 2.66 10.30
CA ASP A 165 17.24 3.97 9.95
C ASP A 165 16.17 3.84 8.85
N PRO A 166 14.93 4.33 9.06
CA PRO A 166 13.87 4.21 8.08
C PRO A 166 14.17 4.86 6.73
N ILE A 167 14.96 5.95 6.73
CA ILE A 167 15.34 6.64 5.48
C ILE A 167 16.33 5.76 4.69
N ALA A 168 17.31 5.18 5.37
CA ALA A 168 18.26 4.26 4.76
C ALA A 168 17.55 3.01 4.21
N ALA A 169 16.61 2.43 4.96
CA ALA A 169 15.83 1.28 4.54
C ALA A 169 14.89 1.57 3.33
N THR A 170 14.45 2.82 3.18
CA THR A 170 13.61 3.22 2.04
C THR A 170 14.43 3.45 0.77
N LEU A 171 15.72 3.81 0.91
CA LEU A 171 16.64 4.02 -0.22
C LEU A 171 17.26 2.74 -0.74
N ALA A 172 17.36 1.72 0.10
CA ALA A 172 17.97 0.43 -0.23
C ALA A 172 17.05 -0.42 -1.09
#